data_d247e29b009727d8fabb1e083b4ec7eb
#
_entry.id   d247e29b009727d8fabb1e083b4ec7eb
#
_cell.length_a   1.000
_cell.length_b   1.000
_cell.length_c   1.000
_cell.angle_alpha   90.00
_cell.angle_beta   90.00
_cell.angle_gamma   90.00
#
_symmetry.space_group_name_H-M   'P 1'
#
loop_
_entity.id
_entity.type
_entity.pdbx_description
1 polymer ?
#
loop_
_entity_poly.entity_id
_entity_poly.type
_entity_poly.pdbx_seq_one_letter_code
_entity_poly.pdbx_strand_id
1 'polypeptide(L)'
;MRAPVIRLSDSARRALQEAAVDAGGDPLRMRISYRFNHDLFFGLRAEGDLDVDCGGITILLDPSSAQRADGLSIDFVSGPDGAGFTIENPNEPPRVRQISATELKAMMDGRLSFELVDVRTEDERAIAKIEGSRLLNEEGHDYLLSLDRNTTILFHCHHGIRSQSAAEYFLRENGFRNLYNLRGGIDAWSQLVDPSVPRY
;
A
#
# COMPACT_ATOMS: atom_id res chain seq x y z
N MET A 1 -4.26 -0.98 -30.11
CA MET A 1 -3.66 -1.32 -28.79
C MET A 1 -4.26 -2.65 -28.36
N ARG A 2 -3.47 -3.57 -27.79
CA ARG A 2 -4.02 -4.83 -27.26
C ARG A 2 -4.77 -4.50 -25.96
N ALA A 3 -5.95 -5.10 -25.75
CA ALA A 3 -6.67 -4.95 -24.49
C ALA A 3 -5.83 -5.56 -23.34
N PRO A 4 -5.72 -4.89 -22.18
CA PRO A 4 -5.04 -5.41 -21.01
C PRO A 4 -5.77 -6.64 -20.45
N VAL A 5 -5.05 -7.48 -19.73
CA VAL A 5 -5.62 -8.62 -19.01
C VAL A 5 -5.87 -8.20 -17.57
N ILE A 6 -7.13 -8.22 -17.13
CA ILE A 6 -7.52 -7.97 -15.74
C ILE A 6 -8.13 -9.25 -15.18
N ARG A 7 -7.74 -9.62 -13.95
CA ARG A 7 -8.24 -10.80 -13.25
C ARG A 7 -9.15 -10.38 -12.10
N LEU A 8 -10.32 -11.01 -12.01
CA LEU A 8 -11.23 -10.87 -10.88
C LEU A 8 -11.24 -12.14 -10.06
N SER A 9 -11.12 -12.03 -8.74
CA SER A 9 -11.44 -13.16 -7.86
C SER A 9 -12.95 -13.47 -7.90
N ASP A 10 -13.34 -14.64 -7.42
CA ASP A 10 -14.76 -15.00 -7.35
C ASP A 10 -15.53 -14.11 -6.36
N SER A 11 -14.88 -13.65 -5.28
CA SER A 11 -15.43 -12.69 -4.32
C SER A 11 -15.64 -11.31 -4.98
N ALA A 12 -14.64 -10.79 -5.71
CA ALA A 12 -14.76 -9.54 -6.43
C ALA A 12 -15.86 -9.59 -7.50
N ARG A 13 -15.93 -10.71 -8.22
CA ARG A 13 -16.97 -10.93 -9.25
C ARG A 13 -18.37 -10.83 -8.68
N ARG A 14 -18.64 -11.53 -7.57
CA ARG A 14 -19.96 -11.50 -6.90
C ARG A 14 -20.29 -10.10 -6.39
N ALA A 15 -19.36 -9.45 -5.71
CA ALA A 15 -19.57 -8.10 -5.19
C ALA A 15 -19.85 -7.08 -6.30
N LEU A 16 -19.18 -7.18 -7.45
CA LEU A 16 -19.42 -6.32 -8.61
C LEU A 16 -20.76 -6.60 -9.28
N GLN A 17 -21.19 -7.86 -9.35
CA GLN A 17 -22.50 -8.23 -9.89
C GLN A 17 -23.63 -7.71 -8.99
N GLU A 18 -23.48 -7.80 -7.68
CA GLU A 18 -24.44 -7.24 -6.72
C GLU A 18 -24.52 -5.71 -6.85
N ALA A 19 -23.37 -5.03 -6.87
CA ALA A 19 -23.32 -3.56 -7.03
C ALA A 19 -23.89 -3.08 -8.38
N ALA A 20 -23.79 -3.88 -9.44
CA ALA A 20 -24.33 -3.54 -10.76
C ALA A 20 -25.86 -3.48 -10.77
N VAL A 21 -26.54 -4.18 -9.87
CA VAL A 21 -28.02 -4.13 -9.74
C VAL A 21 -28.45 -2.71 -9.32
N ASP A 22 -27.72 -2.09 -8.40
CA ASP A 22 -28.03 -0.77 -7.87
C ASP A 22 -27.57 0.35 -8.81
N ALA A 23 -26.68 0.05 -9.75
CA ALA A 23 -26.10 1.03 -10.68
C ALA A 23 -27.00 1.43 -11.85
N GLY A 24 -28.24 0.88 -11.92
CA GLY A 24 -29.23 1.29 -12.92
C GLY A 24 -28.85 1.00 -14.38
N GLY A 25 -27.90 0.09 -14.61
CA GLY A 25 -27.43 -0.27 -15.95
C GLY A 25 -26.22 0.50 -16.45
N ASP A 26 -25.66 1.40 -15.64
CA ASP A 26 -24.40 2.05 -15.97
C ASP A 26 -23.26 1.03 -16.06
N PRO A 27 -22.36 1.11 -17.05
CA PRO A 27 -21.23 0.21 -17.18
C PRO A 27 -20.20 0.42 -16.06
N LEU A 28 -19.54 -0.67 -15.67
CA LEU A 28 -18.42 -0.61 -14.74
C LEU A 28 -17.20 0.01 -15.41
N ARG A 29 -16.58 0.96 -14.75
CA ARG A 29 -15.41 1.68 -15.23
C ARG A 29 -14.26 1.61 -14.24
N MET A 30 -13.04 1.61 -14.76
CA MET A 30 -11.83 1.76 -13.95
C MET A 30 -10.99 2.90 -14.51
N ARG A 31 -10.52 3.75 -13.60
CA ARG A 31 -9.53 4.78 -13.90
C ARG A 31 -8.24 4.49 -13.13
N ILE A 32 -7.11 4.58 -13.81
CA ILE A 32 -5.78 4.43 -13.20
C ILE A 32 -4.99 5.71 -13.47
N SER A 33 -4.78 6.50 -12.43
CA SER A 33 -4.02 7.75 -12.54
C SER A 33 -2.53 7.49 -12.86
N TYR A 34 -1.79 8.54 -13.23
CA TYR A 34 -0.33 8.44 -13.42
C TYR A 34 0.43 8.08 -12.13
N ARG A 35 -0.20 8.27 -10.96
CA ARG A 35 0.31 7.86 -9.64
C ARG A 35 -0.18 6.46 -9.21
N PHE A 36 -0.81 5.72 -10.11
CA PHE A 36 -1.40 4.41 -9.85
C PHE A 36 -2.48 4.42 -8.74
N ASN A 37 -3.20 5.53 -8.58
CA ASN A 37 -4.45 5.50 -7.82
C ASN A 37 -5.52 4.86 -8.71
N HIS A 38 -6.24 3.91 -8.13
CA HIS A 38 -7.26 3.12 -8.82
C HIS A 38 -8.64 3.56 -8.35
N ASP A 39 -9.48 3.99 -9.29
CA ASP A 39 -10.90 4.30 -9.06
C ASP A 39 -11.74 3.27 -9.81
N LEU A 40 -12.58 2.53 -9.10
CA LEU A 40 -13.54 1.57 -9.66
C LEU A 40 -14.94 2.09 -9.39
N PHE A 41 -15.72 2.37 -10.44
CA PHE A 41 -17.02 3.03 -10.31
C PHE A 41 -17.94 2.68 -11.48
N PHE A 42 -19.25 2.84 -11.29
CA PHE A 42 -20.24 2.80 -12.37
C PHE A 42 -20.45 4.18 -12.98
N GLY A 43 -20.53 4.25 -14.29
CA GLY A 43 -20.72 5.53 -15.00
C GLY A 43 -20.73 5.40 -16.50
N LEU A 44 -21.24 6.43 -17.17
CA LEU A 44 -21.41 6.45 -18.61
C LEU A 44 -20.11 6.21 -19.38
N ARG A 45 -20.19 5.48 -20.48
CA ARG A 45 -19.09 5.29 -21.44
C ARG A 45 -18.62 6.64 -21.99
N ALA A 46 -17.32 6.84 -22.02
CA ALA A 46 -16.69 7.97 -22.69
C ALA A 46 -16.15 7.56 -24.06
N GLU A 47 -15.96 8.57 -24.93
CA GLU A 47 -15.31 8.36 -26.21
C GLU A 47 -13.89 7.81 -26.04
N GLY A 48 -13.56 6.77 -26.76
CA GLY A 48 -12.24 6.10 -26.68
C GLY A 48 -12.10 5.06 -25.58
N ASP A 49 -13.13 4.84 -24.75
CA ASP A 49 -13.10 3.76 -23.75
C ASP A 49 -12.95 2.39 -24.42
N LEU A 50 -12.09 1.57 -23.85
CA LEU A 50 -11.79 0.20 -24.25
C LEU A 50 -12.60 -0.78 -23.39
N ASP A 51 -13.22 -1.77 -24.02
CA ASP A 51 -13.88 -2.87 -23.33
C ASP A 51 -12.85 -3.93 -22.94
N VAL A 52 -12.80 -4.25 -21.66
CA VAL A 52 -11.96 -5.32 -21.12
C VAL A 52 -12.86 -6.39 -20.51
N ASP A 53 -12.94 -7.55 -21.16
CA ASP A 53 -13.67 -8.70 -20.61
C ASP A 53 -12.85 -9.35 -19.49
N CYS A 54 -13.44 -9.37 -18.31
CA CYS A 54 -12.86 -9.97 -17.08
C CYS A 54 -13.59 -11.28 -16.71
N GLY A 55 -13.93 -12.08 -17.72
CA GLY A 55 -14.63 -13.37 -17.52
C GLY A 55 -16.12 -13.18 -17.20
N GLY A 56 -16.84 -12.47 -18.08
CA GLY A 56 -18.27 -12.19 -18.00
C GLY A 56 -18.63 -10.89 -17.30
N ILE A 57 -17.65 -10.12 -16.81
CA ILE A 57 -17.81 -8.73 -16.41
C ILE A 57 -16.96 -7.87 -17.34
N THR A 58 -17.56 -6.88 -17.98
CA THR A 58 -16.82 -5.91 -18.78
C THR A 58 -16.46 -4.70 -17.95
N ILE A 59 -15.18 -4.33 -17.96
CA ILE A 59 -14.67 -3.10 -17.33
C ILE A 59 -14.25 -2.15 -18.45
N LEU A 60 -14.76 -0.92 -18.42
CA LEU A 60 -14.37 0.14 -19.34
C LEU A 60 -13.13 0.88 -18.79
N LEU A 61 -12.14 1.06 -19.66
CA LEU A 61 -10.91 1.79 -19.36
C LEU A 61 -10.70 2.88 -20.41
N ASP A 62 -10.37 4.09 -19.96
CA ASP A 62 -9.82 5.07 -20.88
C ASP A 62 -8.43 4.59 -21.40
N PRO A 63 -7.95 5.11 -22.56
CA PRO A 63 -6.71 4.63 -23.18
C PRO A 63 -5.48 4.75 -22.25
N SER A 64 -5.46 5.76 -21.39
CA SER A 64 -4.32 5.97 -20.48
C SER A 64 -4.33 4.98 -19.31
N SER A 65 -5.50 4.63 -18.81
CA SER A 65 -5.69 3.59 -17.78
C SER A 65 -5.39 2.21 -18.34
N ALA A 66 -5.81 1.93 -19.58
CA ALA A 66 -5.55 0.65 -20.24
C ALA A 66 -4.05 0.33 -20.37
N GLN A 67 -3.21 1.34 -20.61
CA GLN A 67 -1.74 1.17 -20.66
C GLN A 67 -1.13 0.73 -19.32
N ARG A 68 -1.83 0.98 -18.20
CA ARG A 68 -1.35 0.66 -16.84
C ARG A 68 -2.04 -0.54 -16.23
N ALA A 69 -3.00 -1.15 -16.92
CA ALA A 69 -3.88 -2.17 -16.34
C ALA A 69 -3.47 -3.62 -16.64
N ASP A 70 -2.45 -3.86 -17.49
CA ASP A 70 -2.13 -5.23 -17.90
C ASP A 70 -1.63 -6.07 -16.72
N GLY A 71 -2.24 -7.24 -16.52
CA GLY A 71 -1.93 -8.15 -15.40
C GLY A 71 -2.56 -7.76 -14.05
N LEU A 72 -3.34 -6.67 -13.98
CA LEU A 72 -4.00 -6.21 -12.77
C LEU A 72 -4.94 -7.28 -12.21
N SER A 73 -4.99 -7.43 -10.88
CA SER A 73 -5.94 -8.28 -10.17
C SER A 73 -6.80 -7.48 -9.20
N ILE A 74 -8.07 -7.85 -9.12
CA ILE A 74 -9.04 -7.26 -8.21
C ILE A 74 -9.63 -8.37 -7.33
N ASP A 75 -9.55 -8.17 -6.02
CA ASP A 75 -10.18 -9.02 -5.02
C ASP A 75 -11.19 -8.21 -4.20
N PHE A 76 -12.12 -8.90 -3.53
CA PHE A 76 -13.02 -8.31 -2.57
C PHE A 76 -12.84 -9.00 -1.22
N VAL A 77 -12.35 -8.25 -0.26
CA VAL A 77 -12.01 -8.76 1.08
C VAL A 77 -12.92 -8.15 2.13
N SER A 78 -13.24 -8.95 3.15
CA SER A 78 -13.96 -8.50 4.33
C SER A 78 -13.06 -8.60 5.54
N GLY A 79 -12.97 -7.53 6.32
CA GLY A 79 -12.15 -7.43 7.51
C GLY A 79 -12.87 -6.72 8.65
N PRO A 80 -12.20 -6.55 9.80
CA PRO A 80 -12.78 -5.85 10.97
C PRO A 80 -13.23 -4.42 10.68
N ASP A 81 -12.56 -3.75 9.72
CA ASP A 81 -12.81 -2.36 9.34
C ASP A 81 -13.83 -2.22 8.20
N GLY A 82 -14.44 -3.33 7.77
CA GLY A 82 -15.41 -3.38 6.69
C GLY A 82 -15.02 -4.26 5.52
N ALA A 83 -15.82 -4.21 4.46
CA ALA A 83 -15.58 -4.93 3.22
C ALA A 83 -15.18 -3.93 2.12
N GLY A 84 -14.27 -4.34 1.23
CA GLY A 84 -13.79 -3.48 0.16
C GLY A 84 -13.02 -4.21 -0.94
N PHE A 85 -12.84 -3.51 -2.07
CA PHE A 85 -12.02 -4.01 -3.16
C PHE A 85 -10.54 -3.75 -2.88
N THR A 86 -9.72 -4.79 -3.07
CA THR A 86 -8.26 -4.71 -3.08
C THR A 86 -7.79 -4.87 -4.51
N ILE A 87 -6.93 -3.96 -4.96
CA ILE A 87 -6.42 -3.95 -6.33
C ILE A 87 -4.90 -4.08 -6.28
N GLU A 88 -4.37 -5.11 -6.94
CA GLU A 88 -2.95 -5.30 -7.15
C GLU A 88 -2.60 -5.04 -8.60
N ASN A 89 -1.66 -4.12 -8.83
CA ASN A 89 -1.24 -3.74 -10.17
C ASN A 89 0.27 -3.97 -10.35
N PRO A 90 0.66 -4.97 -11.14
CA PRO A 90 2.08 -5.29 -11.35
C PRO A 90 2.86 -4.20 -12.09
N ASN A 91 2.15 -3.26 -12.73
CA ASN A 91 2.77 -2.13 -13.44
C ASN A 91 3.02 -0.93 -12.52
N GLU A 92 2.49 -0.95 -11.29
CA GLU A 92 2.75 0.10 -10.31
C GLU A 92 4.24 0.06 -9.93
N PRO A 93 4.98 1.16 -10.17
CA PRO A 93 6.37 1.20 -9.76
C PRO A 93 6.46 1.09 -8.23
N PRO A 94 7.45 0.38 -7.71
CA PRO A 94 7.66 0.29 -6.28
C PRO A 94 7.75 1.70 -5.66
N ARG A 95 7.01 1.92 -4.56
CA ARG A 95 7.01 3.17 -3.82
C ARG A 95 7.01 2.91 -2.32
N VAL A 96 7.50 3.88 -1.55
CA VAL A 96 7.35 3.88 -0.10
C VAL A 96 5.89 4.18 0.25
N ARG A 97 5.23 3.23 0.91
CA ARG A 97 3.85 3.37 1.36
C ARG A 97 3.80 4.10 2.71
N GLN A 98 2.74 4.86 2.93
CA GLN A 98 2.53 5.52 4.23
C GLN A 98 1.65 4.62 5.10
N ILE A 99 2.02 4.51 6.39
CA ILE A 99 1.24 3.80 7.39
C ILE A 99 1.02 4.71 8.61
N SER A 100 -0.15 4.66 9.20
CA SER A 100 -0.46 5.36 10.45
C SER A 100 0.04 4.58 11.68
N ALA A 101 0.11 5.24 12.83
CA ALA A 101 0.48 4.58 14.08
C ALA A 101 -0.52 3.47 14.48
N THR A 102 -1.80 3.68 14.23
CA THR A 102 -2.85 2.70 14.51
C THR A 102 -2.78 1.47 13.60
N GLU A 103 -2.48 1.67 12.32
CA GLU A 103 -2.25 0.56 11.38
C GLU A 103 -0.99 -0.24 11.76
N LEU A 104 0.11 0.44 12.13
CA LEU A 104 1.30 -0.26 12.65
C LEU A 104 0.96 -1.09 13.89
N LYS A 105 0.18 -0.53 14.83
CA LYS A 105 -0.27 -1.26 16.02
C LYS A 105 -1.06 -2.52 15.63
N ALA A 106 -1.98 -2.40 14.69
CA ALA A 106 -2.75 -3.54 14.20
C ALA A 106 -1.87 -4.62 13.57
N MET A 107 -0.82 -4.24 12.81
CA MET A 107 0.16 -5.19 12.28
C MET A 107 0.93 -5.92 13.38
N MET A 108 1.35 -5.20 14.42
CA MET A 108 2.06 -5.78 15.59
C MET A 108 1.15 -6.76 16.35
N ASP A 109 -0.08 -6.37 16.62
CA ASP A 109 -1.07 -7.20 17.32
C ASP A 109 -1.45 -8.44 16.52
N GLY A 110 -1.57 -8.30 15.20
CA GLY A 110 -1.80 -9.39 14.25
C GLY A 110 -0.58 -10.30 14.03
N ARG A 111 0.57 -10.00 14.68
CA ARG A 111 1.83 -10.74 14.55
C ARG A 111 2.27 -10.91 13.09
N LEU A 112 2.03 -9.90 12.27
CA LEU A 112 2.52 -9.89 10.89
C LEU A 112 4.06 -9.82 10.89
N SER A 113 4.67 -10.49 9.93
CA SER A 113 6.13 -10.49 9.79
C SER A 113 6.59 -9.22 9.08
N PHE A 114 7.34 -8.37 9.77
CA PHE A 114 7.99 -7.18 9.22
C PHE A 114 9.17 -6.75 10.09
N GLU A 115 10.08 -5.97 9.52
CA GLU A 115 11.16 -5.30 10.25
C GLU A 115 10.75 -3.86 10.58
N LEU A 116 10.85 -3.46 11.84
CA LEU A 116 10.62 -2.09 12.28
C LEU A 116 11.96 -1.39 12.50
N VAL A 117 12.21 -0.31 11.78
CA VAL A 117 13.50 0.37 11.70
C VAL A 117 13.41 1.80 12.20
N ASP A 118 14.22 2.13 13.19
CA ASP A 118 14.38 3.47 13.75
C ASP A 118 15.57 4.17 13.08
N VAL A 119 15.33 5.24 12.35
CA VAL A 119 16.40 6.00 11.66
C VAL A 119 16.88 7.22 12.45
N ARG A 120 16.54 7.30 13.73
CA ARG A 120 17.01 8.37 14.61
C ARG A 120 18.43 8.08 15.12
N THR A 121 18.94 9.00 15.92
CA THR A 121 20.21 8.79 16.62
C THR A 121 20.05 7.89 17.84
N GLU A 122 21.18 7.38 18.37
CA GLU A 122 21.20 6.63 19.62
C GLU A 122 20.68 7.46 20.79
N ASP A 123 21.03 8.75 20.85
CA ASP A 123 20.56 9.67 21.90
C ASP A 123 19.05 9.86 21.87
N GLU A 124 18.47 10.07 20.67
CA GLU A 124 17.01 10.15 20.52
C GLU A 124 16.33 8.84 20.94
N ARG A 125 16.92 7.71 20.58
CA ARG A 125 16.40 6.39 20.92
C ARG A 125 16.52 6.10 22.42
N ALA A 126 17.52 6.64 23.12
CA ALA A 126 17.67 6.52 24.57
C ALA A 126 16.55 7.27 25.33
N ILE A 127 16.04 8.36 24.76
CA ILE A 127 14.89 9.09 25.34
C ILE A 127 13.58 8.30 25.16
N ALA A 128 13.33 7.81 23.96
CA ALA A 128 12.10 7.11 23.60
C ALA A 128 12.33 6.12 22.47
N LYS A 129 11.66 4.97 22.49
CA LYS A 129 11.71 3.98 21.40
C LYS A 129 10.35 3.33 21.20
N ILE A 130 10.08 2.87 19.98
CA ILE A 130 9.01 1.90 19.74
C ILE A 130 9.62 0.52 19.99
N GLU A 131 9.01 -0.26 20.86
CA GLU A 131 9.53 -1.59 21.23
C GLU A 131 9.57 -2.53 19.99
N GLY A 132 10.61 -3.35 19.90
CA GLY A 132 10.85 -4.21 18.74
C GLY A 132 11.51 -3.51 17.55
N SER A 133 11.72 -2.18 17.59
CA SER A 133 12.42 -1.48 16.52
C SER A 133 13.94 -1.70 16.58
N ARG A 134 14.57 -1.83 15.42
CA ARG A 134 16.03 -1.87 15.23
C ARG A 134 16.55 -0.48 14.85
N LEU A 135 17.68 -0.06 15.44
CA LEU A 135 18.33 1.18 15.03
C LEU A 135 19.01 1.02 13.66
N LEU A 136 18.90 2.01 12.80
CA LEU A 136 19.60 2.07 11.51
C LEU A 136 21.01 2.70 11.72
N ASN A 137 21.84 2.02 12.46
CA ASN A 137 23.30 2.25 12.50
C ASN A 137 24.00 1.35 11.46
N GLU A 138 25.32 1.26 11.49
CA GLU A 138 26.10 0.42 10.56
C GLU A 138 25.65 -1.05 10.61
N GLU A 139 25.52 -1.62 11.81
CA GLU A 139 25.06 -3.01 12.02
C GLU A 139 23.62 -3.20 11.50
N GLY A 140 22.74 -2.26 11.82
CA GLY A 140 21.35 -2.28 11.33
C GLY A 140 21.24 -2.19 9.81
N HIS A 141 22.09 -1.38 9.19
CA HIS A 141 22.17 -1.26 7.74
C HIS A 141 22.61 -2.58 7.08
N ASP A 142 23.70 -3.19 7.58
CA ASP A 142 24.23 -4.46 7.06
C ASP A 142 23.20 -5.58 7.23
N TYR A 143 22.52 -5.62 8.38
CA TYR A 143 21.43 -6.55 8.61
C TYR A 143 20.33 -6.39 7.56
N LEU A 144 19.86 -5.17 7.30
CA LEU A 144 18.82 -4.94 6.27
C LEU A 144 19.29 -5.40 4.89
N LEU A 145 20.56 -5.16 4.54
CA LEU A 145 21.09 -5.59 3.25
C LEU A 145 21.14 -7.11 3.09
N SER A 146 21.17 -7.87 4.18
CA SER A 146 21.13 -9.34 4.17
C SER A 146 19.74 -9.93 3.94
N LEU A 147 18.67 -9.12 4.06
CA LEU A 147 17.29 -9.57 3.92
C LEU A 147 16.88 -9.79 2.46
N ASP A 148 15.84 -10.61 2.26
CA ASP A 148 15.16 -10.71 0.97
C ASP A 148 14.55 -9.35 0.57
N ARG A 149 14.63 -9.02 -0.72
CA ARG A 149 14.17 -7.72 -1.24
C ARG A 149 12.64 -7.54 -1.20
N ASN A 150 11.89 -8.61 -0.95
CA ASN A 150 10.45 -8.58 -0.72
C ASN A 150 10.10 -8.53 0.78
N THR A 151 11.08 -8.53 1.68
CA THR A 151 10.83 -8.35 3.12
C THR A 151 10.10 -7.04 3.35
N THR A 152 9.04 -7.08 4.14
CA THR A 152 8.33 -5.88 4.58
C THR A 152 9.17 -5.14 5.61
N ILE A 153 9.55 -3.89 5.30
CA ILE A 153 10.33 -3.03 6.19
C ILE A 153 9.57 -1.74 6.43
N LEU A 154 9.40 -1.41 7.69
CA LEU A 154 8.72 -0.20 8.13
C LEU A 154 9.72 0.71 8.83
N PHE A 155 9.92 1.90 8.27
CA PHE A 155 10.82 2.91 8.79
C PHE A 155 10.07 3.94 9.63
N HIS A 156 10.66 4.35 10.73
CA HIS A 156 10.19 5.50 11.51
C HIS A 156 11.33 6.41 11.92
N CYS A 157 11.00 7.67 12.17
CA CYS A 157 11.85 8.63 12.86
C CYS A 157 11.01 9.42 13.86
N HIS A 158 11.37 10.67 14.17
CA HIS A 158 10.56 11.49 15.08
C HIS A 158 9.20 11.84 14.46
N HIS A 159 9.16 12.41 13.23
CA HIS A 159 7.93 12.89 12.57
C HIS A 159 7.67 12.27 11.18
N GLY A 160 8.47 11.31 10.72
CA GLY A 160 8.25 10.61 9.45
C GLY A 160 9.04 11.18 8.25
N ILE A 161 9.80 12.28 8.39
CA ILE A 161 10.53 12.90 7.26
C ILE A 161 11.83 12.16 6.97
N ARG A 162 12.70 11.97 7.98
CA ARG A 162 13.98 11.26 7.83
C ARG A 162 13.77 9.80 7.40
N SER A 163 12.75 9.15 7.97
CA SER A 163 12.40 7.77 7.64
C SER A 163 11.84 7.62 6.23
N GLN A 164 11.13 8.61 5.69
CA GLN A 164 10.76 8.63 4.29
C GLN A 164 12.00 8.61 3.38
N SER A 165 12.97 9.48 3.65
CA SER A 165 14.21 9.55 2.86
C SER A 165 15.04 8.27 2.95
N ALA A 166 15.13 7.66 4.14
CA ALA A 166 15.81 6.38 4.32
C ALA A 166 15.11 5.25 3.55
N ALA A 167 13.78 5.14 3.66
CA ALA A 167 13.01 4.14 2.91
C ALA A 167 13.17 4.32 1.39
N GLU A 168 13.15 5.56 0.89
CA GLU A 168 13.39 5.84 -0.53
C GLU A 168 14.80 5.47 -0.99
N TYR A 169 15.80 5.61 -0.11
CA TYR A 169 17.16 5.15 -0.40
C TYR A 169 17.19 3.62 -0.56
N PHE A 170 16.62 2.86 0.38
CA PHE A 170 16.56 1.40 0.29
C PHE A 170 15.75 0.92 -0.92
N LEU A 171 14.72 1.66 -1.32
CA LEU A 171 13.94 1.38 -2.52
C LEU A 171 14.79 1.52 -3.79
N ARG A 172 15.49 2.66 -3.94
CA ARG A 172 16.20 3.01 -5.17
C ARG A 172 17.55 2.33 -5.31
N GLU A 173 18.33 2.33 -4.22
CA GLU A 173 19.72 1.87 -4.26
C GLU A 173 19.87 0.38 -3.95
N ASN A 174 18.95 -0.18 -3.15
CA ASN A 174 19.06 -1.56 -2.68
C ASN A 174 17.97 -2.50 -3.23
N GLY A 175 16.99 -1.97 -3.97
CA GLY A 175 15.98 -2.75 -4.68
C GLY A 175 14.89 -3.38 -3.80
N PHE A 176 14.73 -2.93 -2.57
CA PHE A 176 13.61 -3.36 -1.72
C PHE A 176 12.27 -2.90 -2.28
N ARG A 177 11.20 -3.69 -2.11
CA ARG A 177 9.91 -3.45 -2.76
C ARG A 177 8.76 -3.17 -1.80
N ASN A 178 8.83 -3.70 -0.58
CA ASN A 178 7.76 -3.61 0.42
C ASN A 178 8.15 -2.67 1.56
N LEU A 179 8.29 -1.38 1.25
CA LEU A 179 8.74 -0.37 2.19
C LEU A 179 7.61 0.53 2.64
N TYR A 180 7.60 0.78 3.94
CA TYR A 180 6.62 1.64 4.59
C TYR A 180 7.32 2.73 5.40
N ASN A 181 6.67 3.89 5.50
CA ASN A 181 7.05 5.00 6.36
C ASN A 181 5.95 5.28 7.38
N LEU A 182 6.29 5.30 8.66
CA LEU A 182 5.37 5.69 9.72
C LEU A 182 5.08 7.19 9.65
N ARG A 183 3.89 7.53 9.19
CA ARG A 183 3.42 8.91 9.11
C ARG A 183 3.30 9.49 10.53
N GLY A 184 3.95 10.64 10.75
CA GLY A 184 4.03 11.28 12.05
C GLY A 184 5.06 10.65 12.99
N GLY A 185 5.72 9.55 12.62
CA GLY A 185 6.82 8.93 13.35
C GLY A 185 6.48 8.48 14.77
N ILE A 186 7.49 8.45 15.64
CA ILE A 186 7.32 8.07 17.04
C ILE A 186 6.46 9.08 17.81
N ASP A 187 6.40 10.35 17.39
CA ASP A 187 5.52 11.33 18.03
C ASP A 187 4.05 10.96 17.86
N ALA A 188 3.63 10.56 16.65
CA ALA A 188 2.29 10.05 16.41
C ALA A 188 2.02 8.73 17.14
N TRP A 189 3.02 7.85 17.23
CA TRP A 189 2.92 6.62 18.01
C TRP A 189 2.62 6.91 19.48
N SER A 190 3.39 7.80 20.10
CA SER A 190 3.22 8.23 21.49
C SER A 190 1.83 8.84 21.75
N GLN A 191 1.31 9.62 20.79
CA GLN A 191 0.01 10.27 20.95
C GLN A 191 -1.18 9.32 20.78
N LEU A 192 -1.10 8.39 19.84
CA LEU A 192 -2.26 7.63 19.36
C LEU A 192 -2.28 6.17 19.82
N VAL A 193 -1.13 5.62 20.23
CA VAL A 193 -0.99 4.18 20.49
C VAL A 193 -0.44 3.92 21.87
N ASP A 194 0.71 4.49 22.21
CA ASP A 194 1.40 4.22 23.49
C ASP A 194 1.84 5.50 24.18
N PRO A 195 0.98 6.08 25.04
CA PRO A 195 1.30 7.29 25.80
C PRO A 195 2.44 7.11 26.81
N SER A 196 2.91 5.89 27.09
CA SER A 196 4.06 5.64 27.95
C SER A 196 5.40 5.95 27.25
N VAL A 197 5.41 6.02 25.92
CA VAL A 197 6.56 6.45 25.13
C VAL A 197 6.70 7.97 25.26
N PRO A 198 7.82 8.48 25.85
CA PRO A 198 7.99 9.91 26.06
C PRO A 198 7.97 10.70 24.73
N ARG A 199 7.36 11.88 24.79
CA ARG A 199 7.46 12.88 23.72
C ARG A 199 8.57 13.88 24.05
N TYR A 200 9.29 14.32 23.03
CA TYR A 200 10.45 15.22 23.16
C TYR A 200 10.58 16.14 21.94
#